data_4e88caaa72efea0f0e8423b03cb1c8e2
#
_entry.id   4e88caaa72efea0f0e8423b03cb1c8e2
#
_cell.length_a   1.000
_cell.length_b   1.000
_cell.length_c   1.000
_cell.angle_alpha   90.00
_cell.angle_beta   90.00
_cell.angle_gamma   90.00
#
_symmetry.space_group_name_H-M   'P 1'
#
loop_
_entity.id
_entity.type
_entity.pdbx_description
1 polymer ?
#
loop_
_entity_poly.entity_id
_entity_poly.type
_entity_poly.pdbx_seq_one_letter_code
_entity_poly.pdbx_strand_id
1 'polypeptide(L)'
;MVKRVLPSAKITLSCPLWACDFDPHDANQLVVGGGGGAGRHGVGNKLAVLNLARETEIENAGELELSGQEDSVATIAVAGPRRDKPTSVFAGVNSTPENCKKGESEHFRIFGLAQPAKSPKSSGVKFSETARETLFASTDADTFQRRLRLSQPFDNVAQLGAVSTGFAKKHQIALFDVPASGAARWKPRGRLEIPNEAMDLDVVQTGPDTYQLAYCDDHDIYTVDVSKSEVSEPKCVYTLEVEDGPRPAFRSIRYLSPGFVFAVANEAGGKGVALHGYRLPAKEEERARLAVVKHLPKSVSRSTGLAVRNLTPPGAPAEKQGDSQYVVAVSGQDSSISLYTLEYSSSVGVDLLSKLAPFHTIESAHPQAITGLSFSTFIPPQGSKSDVSLKLASVSLGQTTVVHSIPLKKFVDKSPAPRKGGPPRVPRYVVAIPSKRESPTGLLVTTALLFLLLALIGQTFMEATHIQKPFLGTNRFLPTSWTRPYRLVPAQEAPVLGSKTFGDLLETITPQAHEKVIVRHNDEGELGPEGFPELMAHIHDEDIHGPAKSWDEMGPQEQHIWRQRLKKSGHWVEDMGETIFKGVLFGEIGGAIGAMVGEAL
;
A
#
# COMPACT_ATOMS: atom_id res chain seq x y z
N MET A 1 -9.19 -19.69 -10.16
CA MET A 1 -9.50 -18.28 -10.46
C MET A 1 -9.20 -18.06 -11.93
N VAL A 2 -10.17 -17.61 -12.72
CA VAL A 2 -9.94 -17.24 -14.13
C VAL A 2 -9.04 -16.01 -14.13
N LYS A 3 -7.82 -16.12 -14.67
CA LYS A 3 -6.90 -14.97 -14.87
C LYS A 3 -7.63 -13.97 -15.78
N ARG A 4 -7.98 -12.80 -15.28
CA ARG A 4 -8.65 -11.75 -16.08
C ARG A 4 -7.62 -11.22 -17.06
N VAL A 5 -7.80 -11.49 -18.33
CA VAL A 5 -6.93 -10.95 -19.39
C VAL A 5 -7.43 -9.54 -19.70
N LEU A 6 -6.56 -8.54 -19.62
CA LEU A 6 -6.86 -7.18 -20.09
C LEU A 6 -6.79 -7.17 -21.64
N PRO A 7 -7.76 -6.54 -22.31
CA PRO A 7 -7.66 -6.34 -23.75
C PRO A 7 -6.36 -5.61 -24.09
N SER A 8 -5.66 -6.07 -25.10
CA SER A 8 -4.40 -5.46 -25.53
C SER A 8 -4.23 -5.54 -27.05
N ALA A 9 -3.59 -4.53 -27.59
CA ALA A 9 -3.13 -4.49 -28.96
C ALA A 9 -1.60 -4.40 -28.99
N LYS A 10 -0.98 -4.98 -30.04
CA LYS A 10 0.47 -5.01 -30.20
C LYS A 10 0.85 -4.69 -31.64
N ILE A 11 1.91 -3.90 -31.79
CA ILE A 11 2.59 -3.67 -33.09
C ILE A 11 4.09 -3.87 -32.91
N THR A 12 4.74 -4.35 -33.96
CA THR A 12 6.21 -4.44 -34.04
C THR A 12 6.69 -3.42 -35.07
N LEU A 13 7.62 -2.56 -34.64
CA LEU A 13 8.25 -1.54 -35.50
C LEU A 13 9.63 -2.02 -35.96
N SER A 14 10.27 -1.22 -36.81
CA SER A 14 11.55 -1.59 -37.44
C SER A 14 12.80 -1.29 -36.60
N CYS A 15 12.64 -0.67 -35.40
CA CYS A 15 13.77 -0.30 -34.54
C CYS A 15 13.44 -0.54 -33.07
N PRO A 16 14.45 -0.72 -32.17
CA PRO A 16 14.28 -0.69 -30.74
C PRO A 16 13.64 0.62 -30.29
N LEU A 17 12.71 0.54 -29.32
CA LEU A 17 12.00 1.71 -28.82
C LEU A 17 12.51 2.09 -27.44
N TRP A 18 12.69 3.40 -27.20
CA TRP A 18 13.20 3.94 -25.94
C TRP A 18 12.16 4.77 -25.20
N ALA A 19 11.29 5.48 -25.91
CA ALA A 19 10.35 6.41 -25.31
C ALA A 19 8.99 6.36 -25.99
N CYS A 20 7.95 6.67 -25.22
CA CYS A 20 6.59 6.85 -25.71
C CYS A 20 5.85 7.88 -24.87
N ASP A 21 4.95 8.62 -25.49
CA ASP A 21 4.00 9.49 -24.80
C ASP A 21 2.72 9.66 -25.62
N PHE A 22 1.59 9.83 -24.91
CA PHE A 22 0.29 10.07 -25.54
C PHE A 22 0.09 11.54 -25.86
N ASP A 23 -0.68 11.81 -26.91
CA ASP A 23 -1.28 13.13 -27.07
C ASP A 23 -2.22 13.39 -25.86
N PRO A 24 -2.00 14.48 -25.09
CA PRO A 24 -2.78 14.73 -23.91
C PRO A 24 -4.27 15.03 -24.17
N HIS A 25 -4.65 15.33 -25.41
CA HIS A 25 -6.04 15.60 -25.81
C HIS A 25 -6.66 14.49 -26.67
N ASP A 26 -5.84 13.55 -27.15
CA ASP A 26 -6.33 12.39 -27.90
C ASP A 26 -5.76 11.08 -27.36
N ALA A 27 -6.55 10.37 -26.57
CA ALA A 27 -6.18 9.07 -26.04
C ALA A 27 -5.97 7.98 -27.12
N ASN A 28 -6.27 8.27 -28.39
CA ASN A 28 -6.05 7.36 -29.50
C ASN A 28 -4.76 7.64 -30.26
N GLN A 29 -4.02 8.68 -29.90
CA GLN A 29 -2.77 9.05 -30.54
C GLN A 29 -1.59 8.84 -29.59
N LEU A 30 -0.67 7.96 -29.99
CA LEU A 30 0.55 7.63 -29.24
C LEU A 30 1.77 7.95 -30.10
N VAL A 31 2.70 8.72 -29.57
CA VAL A 31 4.00 8.96 -30.18
C VAL A 31 5.03 8.03 -29.57
N VAL A 32 5.78 7.34 -30.41
CA VAL A 32 6.87 6.45 -29.98
C VAL A 32 8.16 6.81 -30.71
N GLY A 33 9.29 6.57 -30.09
CA GLY A 33 10.57 6.83 -30.69
C GLY A 33 11.67 5.90 -30.19
N GLY A 34 12.66 5.76 -31.03
CA GLY A 34 13.77 4.89 -30.75
C GLY A 34 14.80 4.87 -31.88
N GLY A 35 15.59 3.82 -31.91
CA GLY A 35 16.59 3.61 -32.92
C GLY A 35 17.79 2.80 -32.46
N GLY A 36 18.71 2.55 -33.36
CA GLY A 36 19.97 1.86 -33.09
C GLY A 36 21.10 2.80 -32.59
N GLY A 37 20.87 4.12 -32.62
CA GLY A 37 21.89 5.11 -32.28
C GLY A 37 22.79 5.49 -33.45
N ALA A 38 23.87 6.24 -33.16
CA ALA A 38 24.84 6.70 -34.14
C ALA A 38 25.68 5.53 -34.65
N GLY A 39 25.73 5.33 -35.95
CA GLY A 39 26.61 4.36 -36.57
C GLY A 39 25.97 3.56 -37.71
N ARG A 40 26.77 2.73 -38.38
CA ARG A 40 26.33 1.89 -39.49
C ARG A 40 25.83 0.52 -39.04
N HIS A 41 24.85 0.50 -38.13
CA HIS A 41 24.30 -0.75 -37.56
C HIS A 41 23.10 -1.30 -38.32
N GLY A 42 22.72 -0.66 -39.43
CA GLY A 42 21.56 -1.08 -40.23
C GLY A 42 20.18 -0.83 -39.58
N VAL A 43 20.16 -0.25 -38.37
CA VAL A 43 18.94 0.09 -37.67
C VAL A 43 18.76 1.60 -37.64
N GLY A 44 17.72 2.09 -38.28
CA GLY A 44 17.42 3.53 -38.36
C GLY A 44 16.92 4.10 -37.05
N ASN A 45 17.07 5.43 -36.87
CA ASN A 45 16.48 6.18 -35.78
C ASN A 45 15.15 6.77 -36.23
N LYS A 46 14.08 6.60 -35.47
CA LYS A 46 12.72 6.91 -35.92
C LYS A 46 11.84 7.50 -34.83
N LEU A 47 10.92 8.35 -35.27
CA LEU A 47 9.70 8.73 -34.57
C LEU A 47 8.50 8.17 -35.30
N ALA A 48 7.52 7.63 -34.62
CA ALA A 48 6.28 7.16 -35.24
C ALA A 48 5.06 7.63 -34.41
N VAL A 49 3.96 7.87 -35.13
CA VAL A 49 2.65 8.12 -34.55
C VAL A 49 1.78 6.90 -34.75
N LEU A 50 1.27 6.36 -33.67
CA LEU A 50 0.42 5.19 -33.66
C LEU A 50 -1.03 5.60 -33.39
N ASN A 51 -1.96 5.09 -34.19
CA ASN A 51 -3.39 5.26 -34.02
C ASN A 51 -3.98 4.06 -33.26
N LEU A 52 -4.69 4.34 -32.21
CA LEU A 52 -5.26 3.38 -31.25
C LEU A 52 -6.79 3.45 -31.23
N ALA A 53 -7.42 3.85 -32.31
CA ALA A 53 -8.88 3.99 -32.38
C ALA A 53 -9.61 2.65 -32.17
N ARG A 54 -8.97 1.53 -32.44
CA ARG A 54 -9.46 0.17 -32.21
C ARG A 54 -8.78 -0.43 -30.98
N GLU A 55 -9.52 -1.10 -30.11
CA GLU A 55 -8.97 -1.68 -28.87
C GLU A 55 -8.00 -2.85 -29.10
N THR A 56 -8.13 -3.55 -30.21
CA THR A 56 -7.38 -4.77 -30.54
C THR A 56 -6.34 -4.57 -31.65
N GLU A 57 -6.26 -3.37 -32.24
CA GLU A 57 -5.39 -3.10 -33.37
C GLU A 57 -4.68 -1.77 -33.18
N ILE A 58 -3.39 -1.75 -33.51
CA ILE A 58 -2.56 -0.54 -33.55
C ILE A 58 -2.16 -0.31 -35.02
N GLU A 59 -2.44 0.88 -35.51
CA GLU A 59 -2.09 1.30 -36.88
C GLU A 59 -0.93 2.32 -36.82
N ASN A 60 0.06 2.17 -37.68
CA ASN A 60 1.10 3.18 -37.86
C ASN A 60 0.53 4.32 -38.74
N ALA A 61 0.20 5.46 -38.10
CA ALA A 61 -0.42 6.61 -38.77
C ALA A 61 0.59 7.55 -39.40
N GLY A 62 1.86 7.45 -39.10
CA GLY A 62 2.94 8.25 -39.69
C GLY A 62 4.29 7.98 -39.04
N GLU A 63 5.33 8.06 -39.83
CA GLU A 63 6.70 7.78 -39.40
C GLU A 63 7.64 8.85 -39.93
N LEU A 64 8.63 9.23 -39.14
CA LEU A 64 9.73 10.10 -39.51
C LEU A 64 11.05 9.37 -39.28
N GLU A 65 11.82 9.16 -40.35
CA GLU A 65 13.17 8.65 -40.25
C GLU A 65 14.16 9.78 -39.96
N LEU A 66 14.96 9.59 -38.92
CA LEU A 66 16.02 10.51 -38.48
C LEU A 66 17.37 10.05 -39.05
N SER A 67 18.36 10.93 -38.99
CA SER A 67 19.70 10.59 -39.48
C SER A 67 20.30 9.39 -38.74
N GLY A 68 20.81 8.41 -39.48
CA GLY A 68 21.53 7.26 -38.90
C GLY A 68 22.94 7.60 -38.36
N GLN A 69 23.39 8.85 -38.52
CA GLN A 69 24.64 9.34 -37.92
C GLN A 69 24.42 10.04 -36.58
N GLU A 70 23.18 10.34 -36.27
CA GLU A 70 22.75 10.92 -35.00
C GLU A 70 22.34 9.79 -34.05
N ASP A 71 22.16 10.11 -32.77
CA ASP A 71 21.78 9.12 -31.77
C ASP A 71 20.30 8.73 -31.87
N SER A 72 19.92 7.69 -31.11
CA SER A 72 18.55 7.25 -30.99
C SER A 72 17.69 8.28 -30.24
N VAL A 73 16.37 8.18 -30.40
CA VAL A 73 15.42 9.01 -29.63
C VAL A 73 15.34 8.49 -28.20
N ALA A 74 16.02 9.16 -27.28
CA ALA A 74 16.12 8.74 -25.88
C ALA A 74 14.88 9.12 -25.04
N THR A 75 14.27 10.28 -25.32
CA THR A 75 13.12 10.80 -24.56
C THR A 75 12.08 11.43 -25.47
N ILE A 76 10.81 11.35 -25.07
CA ILE A 76 9.68 12.00 -25.76
C ILE A 76 8.75 12.60 -24.70
N ALA A 77 8.20 13.79 -25.02
CA ALA A 77 7.05 14.37 -24.35
C ALA A 77 6.15 15.08 -25.36
N VAL A 78 4.85 14.89 -25.25
CA VAL A 78 3.86 15.48 -26.16
C VAL A 78 3.14 16.60 -25.43
N ALA A 79 3.22 17.83 -25.98
CA ALA A 79 2.51 18.98 -25.43
C ALA A 79 1.06 19.02 -25.91
N GLY A 80 0.21 19.63 -25.10
CA GLY A 80 -1.19 19.87 -25.48
C GLY A 80 -1.30 20.65 -26.79
N PRO A 81 -2.28 20.30 -27.66
CA PRO A 81 -2.49 21.03 -28.89
C PRO A 81 -2.87 22.48 -28.59
N ARG A 82 -2.27 23.36 -29.35
CA ARG A 82 -2.63 24.78 -29.35
C ARG A 82 -3.82 24.95 -30.31
N ARG A 83 -4.75 25.82 -29.96
CA ARG A 83 -5.81 26.20 -30.91
C ARG A 83 -5.18 26.54 -32.26
N ASP A 84 -5.63 25.87 -33.32
CA ASP A 84 -5.22 26.07 -34.72
C ASP A 84 -3.73 25.79 -35.04
N LYS A 85 -3.01 24.98 -34.21
CA LYS A 85 -1.63 24.58 -34.50
C LYS A 85 -1.41 23.08 -34.33
N PRO A 86 -0.38 22.53 -35.00
CA PRO A 86 0.02 21.15 -34.83
C PRO A 86 0.43 20.87 -33.40
N THR A 87 0.14 19.67 -32.88
CA THR A 87 0.65 19.17 -31.62
C THR A 87 2.16 19.18 -31.61
N SER A 88 2.79 19.69 -30.55
CA SER A 88 4.24 19.75 -30.43
C SER A 88 4.77 18.50 -29.73
N VAL A 89 5.77 17.86 -30.34
CA VAL A 89 6.50 16.72 -29.76
C VAL A 89 7.92 17.19 -29.45
N PHE A 90 8.32 17.08 -28.19
CA PHE A 90 9.68 17.31 -27.75
C PHE A 90 10.41 15.99 -27.65
N ALA A 91 11.60 15.92 -28.21
CA ALA A 91 12.40 14.69 -28.23
C ALA A 91 13.87 14.98 -27.90
N GLY A 92 14.48 14.03 -27.18
CA GLY A 92 15.91 14.01 -26.93
C GLY A 92 16.62 13.13 -27.96
N VAL A 93 17.44 13.76 -28.80
CA VAL A 93 18.23 13.07 -29.84
C VAL A 93 19.59 13.74 -29.92
N ASN A 94 20.65 13.07 -29.49
CA ASN A 94 21.99 13.65 -29.61
C ASN A 94 22.38 13.84 -31.08
N SER A 95 23.12 14.91 -31.34
CA SER A 95 23.79 15.13 -32.63
C SER A 95 24.86 14.06 -32.89
N THR A 96 25.55 14.16 -34.01
CA THR A 96 26.65 13.23 -34.33
C THR A 96 27.69 13.21 -33.22
N PRO A 97 28.38 12.07 -32.97
CA PRO A 97 29.43 11.99 -31.95
C PRO A 97 30.54 13.05 -32.08
N GLU A 98 30.79 13.49 -33.33
CA GLU A 98 31.76 14.54 -33.60
C GLU A 98 31.29 15.92 -33.12
N ASN A 99 30.03 16.25 -33.32
CA ASN A 99 29.44 17.49 -32.84
C ASN A 99 29.31 17.48 -31.30
N CYS A 100 28.95 16.32 -30.72
CA CYS A 100 28.94 16.16 -29.27
C CYS A 100 30.31 16.46 -28.63
N LYS A 101 31.40 15.92 -29.20
CA LYS A 101 32.78 16.19 -28.72
C LYS A 101 33.18 17.65 -28.81
N LYS A 102 32.62 18.40 -29.76
CA LYS A 102 32.83 19.85 -29.90
C LYS A 102 31.94 20.67 -28.95
N GLY A 103 30.99 20.06 -28.28
CA GLY A 103 29.99 20.75 -27.45
C GLY A 103 28.84 21.38 -28.27
N GLU A 104 28.68 20.95 -29.52
CA GLU A 104 27.71 21.47 -30.49
C GLU A 104 26.52 20.51 -30.65
N SER A 105 26.14 19.76 -29.62
CA SER A 105 25.01 18.85 -29.67
C SER A 105 23.68 19.59 -29.54
N GLU A 106 22.96 19.68 -30.67
CA GLU A 106 21.57 20.20 -30.70
C GLU A 106 20.60 19.09 -30.32
N HIS A 107 20.71 18.61 -29.08
CA HIS A 107 20.05 17.40 -28.59
C HIS A 107 18.56 17.59 -28.26
N PHE A 108 18.07 18.80 -28.10
CA PHE A 108 16.66 19.08 -27.84
C PHE A 108 15.95 19.42 -29.14
N ARG A 109 15.08 18.51 -29.59
CA ARG A 109 14.39 18.64 -30.88
C ARG A 109 12.90 18.82 -30.69
N ILE A 110 12.32 19.61 -31.54
CA ILE A 110 10.89 19.95 -31.51
C ILE A 110 10.28 19.64 -32.87
N PHE A 111 9.26 18.78 -32.84
CA PHE A 111 8.51 18.39 -34.02
C PHE A 111 7.05 18.84 -33.90
N GLY A 112 6.47 19.30 -35.02
CA GLY A 112 5.04 19.53 -35.13
C GLY A 112 4.36 18.32 -35.77
N LEU A 113 3.24 17.88 -35.20
CA LEU A 113 2.37 16.86 -35.81
C LEU A 113 1.22 17.54 -36.53
N ALA A 114 1.26 17.53 -37.85
CA ALA A 114 0.16 18.00 -38.65
C ALA A 114 -0.82 16.86 -38.93
N GLN A 115 -2.06 17.03 -38.50
CA GLN A 115 -3.13 16.11 -38.90
C GLN A 115 -3.41 16.23 -40.41
N PRO A 116 -3.70 15.13 -41.12
CA PRO A 116 -4.04 15.22 -42.53
C PRO A 116 -5.26 16.12 -42.71
N ALA A 117 -5.17 17.05 -43.64
CA ALA A 117 -6.36 17.76 -44.11
C ALA A 117 -7.41 16.71 -44.51
N LYS A 118 -8.70 16.99 -44.23
CA LYS A 118 -9.84 16.09 -44.52
C LYS A 118 -10.02 15.79 -46.01
N SER A 119 -8.92 15.44 -46.67
CA SER A 119 -8.89 15.06 -48.08
C SER A 119 -8.69 13.54 -48.20
N PRO A 120 -9.50 12.82 -49.01
CA PRO A 120 -9.45 11.37 -49.11
C PRO A 120 -8.16 10.81 -49.73
N LYS A 121 -7.21 11.65 -50.12
CA LYS A 121 -5.94 11.24 -50.73
C LYS A 121 -4.68 11.39 -49.87
N SER A 122 -4.76 11.94 -48.65
CA SER A 122 -3.61 12.03 -47.74
C SER A 122 -3.93 11.33 -46.42
N SER A 123 -3.72 10.04 -46.39
CA SER A 123 -3.86 9.22 -45.18
C SER A 123 -2.52 9.18 -44.45
N GLY A 124 -2.28 10.05 -43.47
CA GLY A 124 -1.12 9.95 -42.57
C GLY A 124 -0.80 11.25 -41.87
N VAL A 125 -0.43 11.12 -40.58
CA VAL A 125 0.12 12.21 -39.78
C VAL A 125 1.51 12.54 -40.29
N LYS A 126 1.81 13.83 -40.53
CA LYS A 126 3.14 14.27 -40.95
C LYS A 126 3.89 14.95 -39.83
N PHE A 127 5.11 14.52 -39.61
CA PHE A 127 6.06 15.22 -38.76
C PHE A 127 6.73 16.37 -39.54
N SER A 128 6.92 17.50 -38.86
CA SER A 128 7.77 18.58 -39.33
C SER A 128 8.70 19.00 -38.20
N GLU A 129 10.01 18.92 -38.42
CA GLU A 129 10.97 19.45 -37.44
C GLU A 129 10.91 20.98 -37.44
N THR A 130 10.65 21.58 -36.28
CA THR A 130 10.42 23.02 -36.13
C THR A 130 11.59 23.73 -35.47
N ALA A 131 12.36 23.05 -34.62
CA ALA A 131 13.54 23.58 -33.96
C ALA A 131 14.48 22.48 -33.49
N ARG A 132 15.78 22.85 -33.38
CA ARG A 132 16.84 22.10 -32.71
C ARG A 132 17.55 23.05 -31.77
N GLU A 133 17.87 22.61 -30.56
CA GLU A 133 18.49 23.46 -29.55
C GLU A 133 19.45 22.68 -28.64
N THR A 134 20.39 23.41 -28.08
CA THR A 134 21.34 22.91 -27.08
C THR A 134 20.91 23.36 -25.69
N LEU A 135 20.36 22.48 -24.86
CA LEU A 135 20.01 22.79 -23.47
C LEU A 135 21.21 22.65 -22.52
N PHE A 136 22.09 21.69 -22.80
CA PHE A 136 23.27 21.39 -21.99
C PHE A 136 24.54 21.55 -22.83
N ALA A 137 25.45 22.34 -22.36
CA ALA A 137 26.79 22.43 -22.96
C ALA A 137 27.67 21.29 -22.37
N SER A 138 27.85 20.23 -23.11
CA SER A 138 28.75 19.13 -22.75
C SER A 138 29.61 18.74 -23.94
N THR A 139 30.91 18.52 -23.70
CA THR A 139 31.85 17.96 -24.68
C THR A 139 31.97 16.44 -24.55
N ASP A 140 31.23 15.84 -23.65
CA ASP A 140 31.19 14.42 -23.43
C ASP A 140 30.16 13.78 -24.37
N ALA A 141 30.63 12.89 -25.25
CA ALA A 141 29.78 12.23 -26.24
C ALA A 141 28.72 11.31 -25.60
N ASP A 142 28.97 10.85 -24.39
CA ASP A 142 28.06 9.95 -23.67
C ASP A 142 26.93 10.70 -22.94
N THR A 143 27.03 12.04 -22.84
CA THR A 143 25.98 12.86 -22.24
C THR A 143 24.72 12.87 -23.14
N PHE A 144 23.58 12.53 -22.55
CA PHE A 144 22.30 12.50 -23.26
C PHE A 144 21.15 13.05 -22.39
N GLN A 145 19.98 13.26 -22.98
CA GLN A 145 18.77 13.57 -22.22
C GLN A 145 18.22 12.30 -21.58
N ARG A 146 18.34 12.21 -20.24
CA ARG A 146 17.88 11.04 -19.49
C ARG A 146 16.38 11.04 -19.27
N ARG A 147 15.83 12.19 -18.90
CA ARG A 147 14.39 12.36 -18.66
C ARG A 147 13.90 13.67 -19.24
N LEU A 148 12.69 13.63 -19.77
CA LEU A 148 11.96 14.77 -20.27
C LEU A 148 10.52 14.64 -19.77
N ARG A 149 10.02 15.68 -19.08
CA ARG A 149 8.66 15.73 -18.58
C ARG A 149 8.06 17.10 -18.82
N LEU A 150 6.75 17.12 -19.05
CA LEU A 150 5.94 18.33 -19.11
C LEU A 150 4.94 18.30 -17.94
N SER A 151 4.64 19.47 -17.38
CA SER A 151 3.53 19.61 -16.44
C SER A 151 2.20 19.25 -17.11
N GLN A 152 1.19 18.87 -16.31
CA GLN A 152 -0.15 18.60 -16.85
C GLN A 152 -0.64 19.80 -17.69
N PRO A 153 -1.19 19.57 -18.88
CA PRO A 153 -1.77 20.63 -19.69
C PRO A 153 -3.11 21.08 -19.09
N PHE A 154 -3.30 22.40 -19.03
CA PHE A 154 -4.56 23.04 -18.74
C PHE A 154 -4.94 23.98 -19.88
N ASP A 155 -6.24 24.18 -20.08
CA ASP A 155 -6.73 25.05 -21.13
C ASP A 155 -6.21 26.49 -21.00
N ASN A 156 -5.59 26.99 -22.05
CA ASN A 156 -5.01 28.35 -22.12
C ASN A 156 -3.95 28.67 -21.07
N VAL A 157 -3.30 27.67 -20.48
CA VAL A 157 -2.20 27.85 -19.52
C VAL A 157 -0.91 27.29 -20.10
N ALA A 158 0.21 27.95 -19.83
CA ALA A 158 1.53 27.46 -20.25
C ALA A 158 1.91 26.21 -19.44
N GLN A 159 2.64 25.30 -20.07
CA GLN A 159 3.26 24.16 -19.39
C GLN A 159 4.72 24.46 -19.10
N LEU A 160 5.24 23.93 -18.00
CA LEU A 160 6.66 23.85 -17.73
C LEU A 160 7.19 22.50 -18.17
N GLY A 161 8.28 22.52 -18.91
CA GLY A 161 9.05 21.34 -19.26
C GLY A 161 10.35 21.28 -18.45
N ALA A 162 10.76 20.07 -18.10
CA ALA A 162 12.02 19.80 -17.41
C ALA A 162 12.77 18.66 -18.10
N VAL A 163 14.08 18.84 -18.29
CA VAL A 163 14.98 17.86 -18.93
C VAL A 163 16.18 17.64 -18.03
N SER A 164 16.52 16.39 -17.72
CA SER A 164 17.75 16.07 -16.98
C SER A 164 18.83 15.46 -17.89
N THR A 165 20.09 15.72 -17.54
CA THR A 165 21.25 15.04 -18.15
C THR A 165 21.38 13.61 -17.64
N GLY A 166 21.88 12.72 -18.50
CA GLY A 166 22.34 11.38 -18.15
C GLY A 166 23.81 11.21 -18.55
N PHE A 167 24.56 10.48 -17.75
CA PHE A 167 25.99 10.20 -17.90
C PHE A 167 26.87 11.45 -18.05
N ALA A 168 26.42 12.57 -17.50
CA ALA A 168 27.15 13.83 -17.59
C ALA A 168 28.15 13.98 -16.45
N LYS A 169 29.30 14.60 -16.70
CA LYS A 169 30.25 15.01 -15.64
C LYS A 169 29.67 16.08 -14.72
N LYS A 170 28.83 16.96 -15.27
CA LYS A 170 28.05 17.94 -14.53
C LYS A 170 26.60 17.60 -14.70
N HIS A 171 25.93 17.24 -13.62
CA HIS A 171 24.52 16.91 -13.63
C HIS A 171 23.69 18.17 -13.64
N GLN A 172 22.73 18.25 -14.55
CA GLN A 172 21.92 19.45 -14.77
C GLN A 172 20.46 19.10 -15.05
N ILE A 173 19.56 20.00 -14.65
CA ILE A 173 18.16 20.00 -15.08
C ILE A 173 17.89 21.34 -15.79
N ALA A 174 17.52 21.29 -17.05
CA ALA A 174 17.09 22.44 -17.83
C ALA A 174 15.58 22.58 -17.79
N LEU A 175 15.10 23.79 -17.58
CA LEU A 175 13.69 24.17 -17.54
C LEU A 175 13.33 25.00 -18.75
N PHE A 176 12.14 24.76 -19.32
CA PHE A 176 11.64 25.53 -20.47
C PHE A 176 10.12 25.69 -20.42
N ASP A 177 9.64 26.79 -20.98
CA ASP A 177 8.22 27.09 -21.08
C ASP A 177 7.66 26.64 -22.41
N VAL A 178 6.52 25.96 -22.35
CA VAL A 178 5.68 25.64 -23.52
C VAL A 178 4.46 26.56 -23.45
N PRO A 179 4.41 27.61 -24.24
CA PRO A 179 3.37 28.64 -24.13
C PRO A 179 1.98 28.10 -24.54
N ALA A 180 0.95 28.58 -23.87
CA ALA A 180 -0.45 28.23 -24.16
C ALA A 180 -0.95 28.72 -25.52
N SER A 181 -0.47 29.90 -25.97
CA SER A 181 -0.93 30.51 -27.20
C SER A 181 -0.05 30.21 -28.41
N GLY A 182 -0.67 30.15 -29.58
CA GLY A 182 -0.05 29.70 -30.82
C GLY A 182 1.01 30.62 -31.42
N ALA A 183 1.17 31.87 -31.00
CA ALA A 183 2.15 32.81 -31.54
C ALA A 183 3.53 32.72 -30.89
N ALA A 184 3.59 32.23 -29.65
CA ALA A 184 4.84 32.17 -28.91
C ALA A 184 5.57 30.83 -29.15
N ARG A 185 6.89 30.88 -29.25
CA ARG A 185 7.77 29.71 -29.27
C ARG A 185 8.05 29.28 -27.83
N TRP A 186 8.48 28.01 -27.64
CA TRP A 186 9.08 27.56 -26.40
C TRP A 186 10.22 28.52 -25.98
N LYS A 187 10.47 28.64 -24.69
CA LYS A 187 11.54 29.50 -24.17
C LYS A 187 12.30 28.77 -23.07
N PRO A 188 13.65 28.87 -23.04
CA PRO A 188 14.39 28.42 -21.89
C PRO A 188 13.99 29.27 -20.68
N ARG A 189 13.75 28.63 -19.50
CA ARG A 189 13.40 29.30 -18.25
C ARG A 189 14.57 29.35 -17.30
N GLY A 190 15.40 28.33 -17.27
CA GLY A 190 16.54 28.25 -16.40
C GLY A 190 17.24 26.91 -16.47
N ARG A 191 18.35 26.82 -15.74
CA ARG A 191 19.14 25.59 -15.59
C ARG A 191 19.56 25.46 -14.14
N LEU A 192 19.41 24.28 -13.57
CA LEU A 192 19.85 23.90 -12.25
C LEU A 192 21.08 23.00 -12.36
N GLU A 193 22.13 23.28 -11.61
CA GLU A 193 23.19 22.30 -11.37
C GLU A 193 22.80 21.48 -10.13
N ILE A 194 22.87 20.17 -10.22
CA ILE A 194 22.49 19.24 -9.17
C ILE A 194 23.67 18.37 -8.77
N PRO A 195 23.78 17.95 -7.49
CA PRO A 195 24.95 17.24 -7.01
C PRO A 195 25.13 15.85 -7.64
N ASN A 196 24.03 15.14 -7.85
CA ASN A 196 24.00 13.78 -8.38
C ASN A 196 23.10 13.69 -9.61
N GLU A 197 23.27 12.65 -10.40
CA GLU A 197 22.41 12.41 -11.56
C GLU A 197 20.96 12.14 -11.15
N ALA A 198 20.02 12.88 -11.72
CA ALA A 198 18.59 12.66 -11.48
C ALA A 198 18.13 11.36 -12.15
N MET A 199 17.72 10.38 -11.36
CA MET A 199 17.19 9.11 -11.84
C MET A 199 15.85 9.27 -12.53
N ASP A 200 14.99 10.12 -12.00
CA ASP A 200 13.72 10.52 -12.60
C ASP A 200 13.27 11.87 -12.04
N LEU A 201 12.37 12.53 -12.74
CA LEU A 201 11.81 13.82 -12.36
C LEU A 201 10.35 13.93 -12.80
N ASP A 202 9.62 14.84 -12.16
CA ASP A 202 8.26 15.19 -12.55
C ASP A 202 7.93 16.63 -12.17
N VAL A 203 6.93 17.22 -12.83
CA VAL A 203 6.56 18.62 -12.66
C VAL A 203 5.08 18.75 -12.40
N VAL A 204 4.72 19.46 -11.34
CA VAL A 204 3.35 19.83 -11.03
C VAL A 204 3.17 21.33 -11.10
N GLN A 205 2.03 21.79 -11.60
CA GLN A 205 1.66 23.18 -11.60
C GLN A 205 0.88 23.51 -10.32
N THR A 206 1.33 24.54 -9.61
CA THR A 206 0.78 24.98 -8.31
C THR A 206 -0.06 26.25 -8.41
N GLY A 207 0.07 26.96 -9.52
CA GLY A 207 -0.67 28.18 -9.81
C GLY A 207 -0.53 28.61 -11.28
N PRO A 208 -1.05 29.76 -11.69
CA PRO A 208 -1.05 30.18 -13.10
C PRO A 208 0.32 30.19 -13.78
N ASP A 209 1.37 30.65 -13.08
CA ASP A 209 2.76 30.70 -13.55
C ASP A 209 3.74 30.14 -12.53
N THR A 210 3.24 29.34 -11.59
CA THR A 210 4.04 28.70 -10.54
C THR A 210 3.99 27.19 -10.65
N TYR A 211 5.14 26.56 -10.49
CA TYR A 211 5.32 25.13 -10.63
C TYR A 211 6.22 24.63 -9.52
N GLN A 212 6.13 23.34 -9.27
CA GLN A 212 7.08 22.64 -8.42
C GLN A 212 7.65 21.46 -9.19
N LEU A 213 8.97 21.35 -9.24
CA LEU A 213 9.70 20.23 -9.78
C LEU A 213 10.05 19.28 -8.61
N ALA A 214 9.81 18.00 -8.74
CA ALA A 214 10.40 16.96 -7.90
C ALA A 214 11.36 16.13 -8.72
N TYR A 215 12.52 15.81 -8.16
CA TYR A 215 13.42 14.81 -8.74
C TYR A 215 13.99 13.92 -7.63
N CYS A 216 14.41 12.73 -8.01
CA CYS A 216 15.15 11.84 -7.14
C CYS A 216 16.50 11.50 -7.77
N ASP A 217 17.52 11.39 -6.94
CA ASP A 217 18.74 10.66 -7.25
C ASP A 217 18.62 9.21 -6.73
N ASP A 218 19.71 8.50 -6.50
CA ASP A 218 19.67 7.12 -6.01
C ASP A 218 19.04 7.02 -4.60
N HIS A 219 19.20 8.02 -3.75
CA HIS A 219 18.84 7.91 -2.34
C HIS A 219 17.95 9.02 -1.80
N ASP A 220 17.90 10.15 -2.49
CA ASP A 220 17.27 11.38 -2.01
C ASP A 220 16.16 11.85 -2.94
N ILE A 221 15.14 12.50 -2.36
CA ILE A 221 14.09 13.21 -3.10
C ILE A 221 14.27 14.69 -2.82
N TYR A 222 14.28 15.47 -3.89
CA TYR A 222 14.40 16.91 -3.88
C TYR A 222 13.16 17.57 -4.47
N THR A 223 12.85 18.75 -3.98
CA THR A 223 11.84 19.66 -4.56
C THR A 223 12.46 21.01 -4.89
N VAL A 224 11.98 21.64 -5.96
CA VAL A 224 12.39 22.95 -6.44
C VAL A 224 11.16 23.74 -6.80
N ASP A 225 10.99 24.92 -6.23
CA ASP A 225 9.90 25.82 -6.57
C ASP A 225 10.31 26.70 -7.75
N VAL A 226 9.45 26.76 -8.75
CA VAL A 226 9.69 27.49 -10.00
C VAL A 226 8.61 28.53 -10.18
N SER A 227 8.97 29.78 -10.06
CA SER A 227 8.13 30.94 -10.35
C SER A 227 8.51 31.59 -11.68
N LYS A 228 7.78 32.61 -12.09
CA LYS A 228 8.08 33.34 -13.33
C LYS A 228 9.44 34.03 -13.31
N SER A 229 9.88 34.49 -12.16
CA SER A 229 11.09 35.29 -11.97
C SER A 229 12.23 34.52 -11.32
N GLU A 230 11.96 33.39 -10.68
CA GLU A 230 12.92 32.73 -9.81
C GLU A 230 12.77 31.23 -9.85
N VAL A 231 13.88 30.53 -9.77
CA VAL A 231 13.99 29.09 -9.57
C VAL A 231 14.74 28.88 -8.26
N SER A 232 14.09 28.26 -7.29
CA SER A 232 14.71 28.04 -5.97
C SER A 232 15.85 27.02 -6.05
N GLU A 233 16.72 27.04 -5.05
CA GLU A 233 17.69 25.96 -4.86
C GLU A 233 16.99 24.62 -4.56
N PRO A 234 17.57 23.48 -4.98
CA PRO A 234 17.04 22.17 -4.68
C PRO A 234 17.01 21.89 -3.17
N LYS A 235 15.84 21.59 -2.65
CA LYS A 235 15.63 21.21 -1.25
C LYS A 235 15.47 19.70 -1.13
N CYS A 236 16.36 19.04 -0.37
CA CYS A 236 16.20 17.64 -0.01
C CYS A 236 15.03 17.49 0.98
N VAL A 237 13.98 16.80 0.57
CA VAL A 237 12.77 16.59 1.38
C VAL A 237 12.71 15.20 2.00
N TYR A 238 13.40 14.22 1.43
CA TYR A 238 13.44 12.86 1.96
C TYR A 238 14.72 12.14 1.56
N THR A 239 15.26 11.36 2.48
CA THR A 239 16.41 10.46 2.28
C THR A 239 15.99 9.04 2.63
N LEU A 240 16.29 8.04 1.77
CA LEU A 240 16.06 6.64 2.09
C LEU A 240 16.90 6.23 3.30
N GLU A 241 16.25 5.73 4.33
CA GLU A 241 16.91 5.25 5.53
C GLU A 241 17.63 3.92 5.25
N VAL A 242 18.71 3.69 5.95
CA VAL A 242 19.49 2.45 5.89
C VAL A 242 19.19 1.67 7.15
N GLU A 243 18.44 0.60 7.01
CA GLU A 243 18.41 -0.46 8.00
C GLU A 243 19.54 -1.44 7.63
N ASP A 244 20.43 -1.76 8.55
CA ASP A 244 21.59 -2.67 8.43
C ASP A 244 21.73 -3.39 7.07
N GLY A 245 22.50 -2.82 6.15
CA GLY A 245 22.75 -3.44 4.83
C GLY A 245 22.96 -2.45 3.68
N PRO A 246 23.03 -2.94 2.44
CA PRO A 246 23.15 -2.09 1.26
C PRO A 246 21.88 -1.25 1.05
N ARG A 247 22.05 0.02 0.73
CA ARG A 247 20.98 1.00 0.53
C ARG A 247 20.04 0.61 -0.62
N PRO A 248 18.72 0.76 -0.44
CA PRO A 248 17.79 0.78 -1.56
C PRO A 248 18.02 2.03 -2.41
N ALA A 249 17.61 1.98 -3.69
CA ALA A 249 17.79 3.09 -4.60
C ALA A 249 16.47 3.48 -5.28
N PHE A 250 16.18 4.78 -5.34
CA PHE A 250 15.05 5.29 -6.11
C PHE A 250 15.25 5.02 -7.61
N ARG A 251 14.16 4.70 -8.27
CA ARG A 251 14.13 4.46 -9.71
C ARG A 251 13.26 5.47 -10.45
N SER A 252 12.13 5.84 -9.85
CA SER A 252 11.17 6.74 -10.51
C SER A 252 10.37 7.53 -9.49
N ILE A 253 9.92 8.73 -9.88
CA ILE A 253 9.09 9.62 -9.07
C ILE A 253 8.00 10.26 -9.92
N ARG A 254 6.78 10.41 -9.36
CA ARG A 254 5.65 11.12 -9.98
C ARG A 254 4.89 11.93 -8.95
N TYR A 255 4.44 13.10 -9.33
CA TYR A 255 3.46 13.85 -8.56
C TYR A 255 2.09 13.17 -8.59
N LEU A 256 1.44 13.11 -7.44
CA LEU A 256 0.01 12.81 -7.33
C LEU A 256 -0.79 14.13 -7.25
N SER A 257 -0.29 15.06 -6.46
CA SER A 257 -0.81 16.41 -6.27
C SER A 257 0.33 17.28 -5.73
N PRO A 258 0.19 18.60 -5.63
CA PRO A 258 1.24 19.46 -5.07
C PRO A 258 1.73 19.05 -3.67
N GLY A 259 0.88 18.38 -2.89
CA GLY A 259 1.24 17.89 -1.54
C GLY A 259 1.69 16.43 -1.46
N PHE A 260 1.73 15.70 -2.58
CA PHE A 260 2.07 14.27 -2.56
C PHE A 260 2.86 13.83 -3.79
N VAL A 261 3.91 13.04 -3.54
CA VAL A 261 4.67 12.34 -4.58
C VAL A 261 4.60 10.84 -4.37
N PHE A 262 4.71 10.10 -5.47
CA PHE A 262 4.78 8.65 -5.49
C PHE A 262 6.10 8.24 -6.10
N ALA A 263 6.84 7.39 -5.42
CA ALA A 263 8.15 6.93 -5.86
C ALA A 263 8.24 5.40 -5.85
N VAL A 264 9.14 4.90 -6.68
CA VAL A 264 9.51 3.49 -6.75
C VAL A 264 10.97 3.37 -6.34
N ALA A 265 11.26 2.52 -5.36
CA ALA A 265 12.60 2.19 -4.93
C ALA A 265 12.90 0.71 -5.21
N ASN A 266 14.08 0.45 -5.77
CA ASN A 266 14.62 -0.90 -5.92
C ASN A 266 15.37 -1.26 -4.64
N GLU A 267 15.02 -2.39 -4.04
CA GLU A 267 15.74 -2.91 -2.88
C GLU A 267 17.14 -3.38 -3.29
N ALA A 268 18.08 -3.22 -2.38
CA ALA A 268 19.46 -3.57 -2.62
C ALA A 268 19.62 -5.06 -2.95
N GLY A 269 20.57 -5.36 -3.86
CA GLY A 269 20.84 -6.74 -4.27
C GLY A 269 19.73 -7.39 -5.12
N GLY A 270 18.76 -6.61 -5.64
CA GLY A 270 17.65 -7.15 -6.45
C GLY A 270 16.64 -7.95 -5.61
N LYS A 271 16.50 -7.62 -4.33
CA LYS A 271 15.59 -8.31 -3.40
C LYS A 271 14.12 -7.96 -3.60
N GLY A 272 13.83 -6.97 -4.44
CA GLY A 272 12.47 -6.55 -4.73
C GLY A 272 12.32 -5.08 -5.07
N VAL A 273 11.09 -4.64 -5.08
CA VAL A 273 10.69 -3.27 -5.42
C VAL A 273 9.66 -2.78 -4.40
N ALA A 274 9.92 -1.62 -3.82
CA ALA A 274 9.01 -0.93 -2.92
C ALA A 274 8.33 0.26 -3.62
N LEU A 275 7.04 0.41 -3.38
CA LEU A 275 6.20 1.52 -3.82
C LEU A 275 5.94 2.42 -2.62
N HIS A 276 6.31 3.68 -2.72
CA HIS A 276 6.22 4.65 -1.65
C HIS A 276 5.37 5.85 -2.07
N GLY A 277 4.37 6.21 -1.27
CA GLY A 277 3.68 7.49 -1.39
C GLY A 277 4.13 8.40 -0.26
N TYR A 278 4.63 9.59 -0.57
CA TYR A 278 5.09 10.57 0.39
C TYR A 278 4.18 11.78 0.42
N ARG A 279 3.90 12.25 1.62
CA ARG A 279 3.34 13.58 1.84
C ARG A 279 4.50 14.57 1.90
N LEU A 280 4.48 15.56 1.02
CA LEU A 280 5.47 16.63 1.03
C LEU A 280 5.26 17.58 2.22
N PRO A 281 6.33 18.23 2.72
CA PRO A 281 6.25 19.16 3.81
C PRO A 281 5.48 20.43 3.39
N ALA A 282 4.63 20.93 4.28
CA ALA A 282 3.94 22.20 4.10
C ALA A 282 4.80 23.41 4.53
N LYS A 283 5.83 23.18 5.36
CA LYS A 283 6.75 24.18 5.89
C LYS A 283 8.19 23.85 5.50
N GLU A 284 9.01 24.86 5.37
CA GLU A 284 10.40 24.71 4.92
C GLU A 284 11.27 23.83 5.80
N GLU A 285 11.02 23.79 7.10
CA GLU A 285 11.83 23.04 8.07
C GLU A 285 11.40 21.57 8.22
N GLU A 286 10.27 21.18 7.66
CA GLU A 286 9.75 19.82 7.79
C GLU A 286 10.30 18.90 6.70
N ARG A 287 10.33 17.61 6.99
CA ARG A 287 10.65 16.54 6.02
C ARG A 287 9.39 15.89 5.49
N ALA A 288 9.47 15.30 4.30
CA ALA A 288 8.40 14.50 3.75
C ALA A 288 8.13 13.28 4.63
N ARG A 289 6.87 12.89 4.72
CA ARG A 289 6.42 11.76 5.55
C ARG A 289 5.90 10.65 4.66
N LEU A 290 6.31 9.42 4.96
CA LEU A 290 5.80 8.24 4.29
C LEU A 290 4.32 8.05 4.62
N ALA A 291 3.46 8.07 3.59
CA ALA A 291 2.00 7.94 3.73
C ALA A 291 1.51 6.54 3.42
N VAL A 292 2.04 5.89 2.37
CA VAL A 292 1.70 4.52 1.98
C VAL A 292 2.93 3.78 1.48
N VAL A 293 2.99 2.49 1.80
CA VAL A 293 4.05 1.57 1.33
C VAL A 293 3.41 0.30 0.78
N LYS A 294 3.97 -0.24 -0.28
CA LYS A 294 3.61 -1.54 -0.82
C LYS A 294 4.80 -2.15 -1.55
N HIS A 295 5.02 -3.45 -1.36
CA HIS A 295 6.02 -4.18 -2.14
C HIS A 295 5.38 -4.84 -3.35
N LEU A 296 6.11 -4.89 -4.46
CA LEU A 296 5.74 -5.67 -5.63
C LEU A 296 5.83 -7.18 -5.33
N PRO A 297 5.21 -8.04 -6.15
CA PRO A 297 5.44 -9.48 -6.07
C PRO A 297 6.93 -9.80 -6.13
N LYS A 298 7.38 -10.78 -5.34
CA LYS A 298 8.81 -11.18 -5.25
C LYS A 298 9.44 -11.62 -6.57
N SER A 299 8.63 -11.94 -7.58
CA SER A 299 9.10 -12.23 -8.95
C SER A 299 9.73 -11.02 -9.63
N VAL A 300 9.34 -9.80 -9.24
CA VAL A 300 9.89 -8.56 -9.80
C VAL A 300 11.08 -8.12 -8.96
N SER A 301 12.29 -8.42 -9.41
CA SER A 301 13.52 -8.08 -8.69
C SER A 301 13.90 -6.60 -8.76
N ARG A 302 13.61 -5.94 -9.89
CA ARG A 302 13.89 -4.51 -10.10
C ARG A 302 12.81 -3.88 -10.98
N SER A 303 12.49 -2.63 -10.71
CA SER A 303 11.64 -1.78 -11.57
C SER A 303 12.47 -1.07 -12.62
N THR A 304 11.90 -0.92 -13.82
CA THR A 304 12.47 -0.15 -14.93
C THR A 304 11.74 1.17 -15.18
N GLY A 305 10.47 1.30 -14.81
CA GLY A 305 9.69 2.51 -15.04
C GLY A 305 8.41 2.60 -14.22
N LEU A 306 7.88 3.81 -14.14
CA LEU A 306 6.66 4.17 -13.41
C LEU A 306 5.80 5.08 -14.27
N ALA A 307 4.52 4.78 -14.38
CA ALA A 307 3.50 5.68 -14.89
C ALA A 307 2.36 5.80 -13.87
N VAL A 308 1.83 7.01 -13.74
CA VAL A 308 0.71 7.31 -12.84
C VAL A 308 -0.33 8.14 -13.59
N ARG A 309 -1.60 7.85 -13.39
CA ARG A 309 -2.69 8.62 -13.96
C ARG A 309 -3.75 8.92 -12.91
N ASN A 310 -4.06 10.20 -12.77
CA ASN A 310 -5.21 10.69 -12.03
C ASN A 310 -6.49 10.54 -12.86
N LEU A 311 -7.51 9.86 -12.33
CA LEU A 311 -8.79 9.68 -13.04
C LEU A 311 -9.74 10.86 -12.87
N THR A 312 -9.46 11.77 -11.93
CA THR A 312 -10.26 12.99 -11.69
C THR A 312 -9.30 14.14 -11.40
N PRO A 313 -8.52 14.59 -12.40
CA PRO A 313 -7.58 15.69 -12.20
C PRO A 313 -8.33 17.01 -11.96
N PRO A 314 -7.70 18.01 -11.31
CA PRO A 314 -8.26 19.34 -11.18
C PRO A 314 -8.46 19.99 -12.55
N GLY A 315 -9.44 20.84 -12.69
CA GLY A 315 -9.74 21.56 -13.94
C GLY A 315 -8.86 22.79 -14.18
N ALA A 316 -8.19 23.29 -13.14
CA ALA A 316 -7.30 24.44 -13.21
C ALA A 316 -6.10 24.27 -12.26
N PRO A 317 -4.94 24.96 -12.52
CA PRO A 317 -3.72 24.82 -11.72
C PRO A 317 -3.89 25.15 -10.24
N ALA A 318 -4.73 26.14 -9.92
CA ALA A 318 -4.98 26.58 -8.55
C ALA A 318 -6.10 25.79 -7.86
N GLU A 319 -6.75 24.90 -8.56
CA GLU A 319 -7.84 24.10 -8.01
C GLU A 319 -7.27 22.98 -7.14
N LYS A 320 -7.82 22.86 -5.93
CA LYS A 320 -7.43 21.81 -5.00
C LYS A 320 -7.88 20.44 -5.53
N GLN A 321 -7.00 19.45 -5.44
CA GLN A 321 -7.33 18.07 -5.77
C GLN A 321 -8.46 17.57 -4.86
N GLY A 322 -9.55 17.16 -5.45
CA GLY A 322 -10.66 16.47 -4.78
C GLY A 322 -10.43 14.98 -4.64
N ASP A 323 -11.46 14.28 -4.14
CA ASP A 323 -11.41 12.81 -4.06
C ASP A 323 -11.16 12.19 -5.44
N SER A 324 -10.14 11.36 -5.53
CA SER A 324 -9.71 10.74 -6.79
C SER A 324 -9.14 9.36 -6.58
N GLN A 325 -9.19 8.56 -7.63
CA GLN A 325 -8.41 7.33 -7.73
C GLN A 325 -7.27 7.53 -8.73
N TYR A 326 -6.07 7.17 -8.32
CA TYR A 326 -4.90 7.08 -9.20
C TYR A 326 -4.72 5.65 -9.66
N VAL A 327 -4.37 5.50 -10.94
CA VAL A 327 -3.90 4.23 -11.50
C VAL A 327 -2.39 4.30 -11.60
N VAL A 328 -1.73 3.33 -11.04
CA VAL A 328 -0.27 3.23 -10.99
C VAL A 328 0.16 2.00 -11.79
N ALA A 329 1.08 2.17 -12.72
CA ALA A 329 1.70 1.09 -13.48
C ALA A 329 3.21 1.09 -13.24
N VAL A 330 3.76 -0.06 -12.90
CA VAL A 330 5.20 -0.25 -12.67
C VAL A 330 5.69 -1.38 -13.56
N SER A 331 6.70 -1.09 -14.38
CA SER A 331 7.35 -2.11 -15.21
C SER A 331 8.51 -2.75 -14.49
N GLY A 332 8.62 -4.06 -14.60
CA GLY A 332 9.70 -4.88 -14.07
C GLY A 332 10.79 -5.18 -15.08
N GLN A 333 11.98 -5.55 -14.60
CA GLN A 333 13.09 -6.03 -15.43
C GLN A 333 12.75 -7.35 -16.14
N ASP A 334 11.80 -8.12 -15.63
CA ASP A 334 11.24 -9.34 -16.19
C ASP A 334 10.22 -9.09 -17.30
N SER A 335 10.12 -7.85 -17.78
CA SER A 335 9.11 -7.40 -18.77
C SER A 335 7.66 -7.55 -18.29
N SER A 336 7.44 -7.65 -16.99
CA SER A 336 6.12 -7.59 -16.38
C SER A 336 5.65 -6.15 -16.17
N ILE A 337 4.31 -5.96 -16.07
CA ILE A 337 3.71 -4.68 -15.68
C ILE A 337 2.75 -4.96 -14.53
N SER A 338 3.03 -4.38 -13.39
CA SER A 338 2.18 -4.45 -12.20
C SER A 338 1.30 -3.21 -12.09
N LEU A 339 -0.01 -3.43 -12.05
CA LEU A 339 -1.03 -2.36 -11.95
C LEU A 339 -1.58 -2.29 -10.53
N TYR A 340 -1.64 -1.07 -10.01
CA TYR A 340 -2.19 -0.74 -8.70
C TYR A 340 -3.20 0.40 -8.82
N THR A 341 -4.09 0.47 -7.84
CA THR A 341 -4.93 1.64 -7.61
C THR A 341 -4.59 2.26 -6.28
N LEU A 342 -4.61 3.59 -6.22
CA LEU A 342 -4.35 4.36 -5.02
C LEU A 342 -5.48 5.37 -4.83
N GLU A 343 -6.13 5.32 -3.68
CA GLU A 343 -7.20 6.25 -3.35
C GLU A 343 -6.64 7.52 -2.70
N TYR A 344 -7.04 8.65 -3.21
CA TYR A 344 -6.81 9.97 -2.64
C TYR A 344 -8.13 10.52 -2.11
N SER A 345 -8.15 10.92 -0.85
CA SER A 345 -9.30 11.51 -0.19
C SER A 345 -8.97 12.89 0.34
N SER A 346 -9.82 13.87 0.01
CA SER A 346 -9.73 15.24 0.51
C SER A 346 -10.95 15.54 1.38
N SER A 347 -10.95 15.05 2.63
CA SER A 347 -12.05 15.24 3.56
C SER A 347 -11.67 16.21 4.67
N VAL A 348 -12.60 17.18 4.94
CA VAL A 348 -12.56 18.10 6.11
C VAL A 348 -11.17 18.71 6.38
N GLY A 349 -10.50 19.19 5.32
CA GLY A 349 -9.23 19.92 5.44
C GLY A 349 -7.98 19.05 5.54
N VAL A 350 -8.09 17.73 5.50
CA VAL A 350 -6.94 16.82 5.50
C VAL A 350 -6.95 15.96 4.23
N ASP A 351 -5.85 16.03 3.50
CA ASP A 351 -5.63 15.21 2.31
C ASP A 351 -4.92 13.92 2.71
N LEU A 352 -5.40 12.77 2.25
CA LEU A 352 -4.89 11.45 2.62
C LEU A 352 -4.71 10.56 1.41
N LEU A 353 -3.61 9.83 1.38
CA LEU A 353 -3.43 8.65 0.53
C LEU A 353 -3.87 7.40 1.30
N SER A 354 -4.68 6.57 0.67
CA SER A 354 -5.16 5.35 1.29
C SER A 354 -5.30 4.23 0.25
N LYS A 355 -5.39 2.98 0.72
CA LYS A 355 -5.72 1.80 -0.12
C LYS A 355 -4.89 1.66 -1.39
N LEU A 356 -3.56 1.63 -1.26
CA LEU A 356 -2.70 1.18 -2.36
C LEU A 356 -2.94 -0.33 -2.57
N ALA A 357 -3.78 -0.66 -3.55
CA ALA A 357 -4.25 -2.00 -3.79
C ALA A 357 -3.79 -2.55 -5.13
N PRO A 358 -3.31 -3.82 -5.21
CA PRO A 358 -2.98 -4.46 -6.48
C PRO A 358 -4.26 -4.68 -7.29
N PHE A 359 -4.20 -4.36 -8.58
CA PHE A 359 -5.29 -4.59 -9.50
C PHE A 359 -5.02 -5.79 -10.41
N HIS A 360 -3.87 -5.77 -11.11
CA HIS A 360 -3.52 -6.81 -12.06
C HIS A 360 -2.01 -6.82 -12.32
N THR A 361 -1.44 -7.99 -12.62
CA THR A 361 -0.07 -8.11 -13.12
C THR A 361 -0.10 -8.76 -14.48
N ILE A 362 0.49 -8.06 -15.46
CA ILE A 362 0.69 -8.53 -16.82
C ILE A 362 2.07 -9.14 -16.88
N GLU A 363 2.15 -10.44 -17.05
CA GLU A 363 3.42 -11.16 -17.15
C GLU A 363 3.91 -11.15 -18.60
N SER A 364 5.20 -10.98 -18.82
CA SER A 364 5.84 -11.06 -20.14
C SER A 364 5.15 -10.21 -21.22
N ALA A 365 4.88 -8.93 -20.88
CA ALA A 365 4.22 -8.00 -21.80
C ALA A 365 5.02 -7.80 -23.11
N HIS A 366 6.33 -7.93 -23.04
CA HIS A 366 7.25 -7.76 -24.15
C HIS A 366 8.31 -8.88 -24.20
N PRO A 367 8.92 -9.14 -25.37
CA PRO A 367 9.99 -10.13 -25.50
C PRO A 367 11.32 -9.67 -24.88
N GLN A 368 11.51 -8.35 -24.69
CA GLN A 368 12.69 -7.73 -24.09
C GLN A 368 12.29 -6.63 -23.10
N ALA A 369 13.28 -6.04 -22.44
CA ALA A 369 13.09 -5.03 -21.41
C ALA A 369 12.18 -3.87 -21.84
N ILE A 370 11.29 -3.47 -20.96
CA ILE A 370 10.42 -2.30 -21.13
C ILE A 370 11.24 -1.04 -20.85
N THR A 371 11.27 -0.13 -21.79
CA THR A 371 12.02 1.12 -21.75
C THR A 371 11.15 2.35 -21.49
N GLY A 372 9.91 2.32 -21.96
CA GLY A 372 8.95 3.41 -21.79
C GLY A 372 7.57 2.90 -21.37
N LEU A 373 6.90 3.70 -20.54
CA LEU A 373 5.58 3.41 -19.99
C LEU A 373 4.80 4.72 -19.84
N SER A 374 3.63 4.82 -20.46
CA SER A 374 2.80 6.03 -20.41
C SER A 374 1.30 5.68 -20.39
N PHE A 375 0.51 6.46 -19.62
CA PHE A 375 -0.94 6.40 -19.65
C PHE A 375 -1.51 7.46 -20.58
N SER A 376 -2.58 7.12 -21.27
CA SER A 376 -3.40 8.12 -21.96
C SER A 376 -4.04 9.08 -20.97
N THR A 377 -4.42 10.26 -21.42
CA THR A 377 -5.30 11.13 -20.65
C THR A 377 -6.69 10.49 -20.59
N PHE A 378 -7.32 10.56 -19.45
CA PHE A 378 -8.69 10.13 -19.29
C PHE A 378 -9.62 11.35 -19.34
N ILE A 379 -10.47 11.38 -20.37
CA ILE A 379 -11.51 12.40 -20.53
C ILE A 379 -12.84 11.70 -20.33
N PRO A 380 -13.63 12.08 -19.27
CA PRO A 380 -14.93 11.47 -19.03
C PRO A 380 -15.86 11.65 -20.24
N PRO A 381 -16.51 10.58 -20.71
CA PRO A 381 -17.41 10.68 -21.86
C PRO A 381 -18.63 11.51 -21.52
N GLN A 382 -19.02 12.39 -22.44
CA GLN A 382 -20.30 13.09 -22.38
C GLN A 382 -21.41 12.12 -22.83
N GLY A 383 -22.14 11.52 -21.89
CA GLY A 383 -23.25 10.62 -22.16
C GLY A 383 -23.14 9.25 -21.48
N SER A 384 -24.11 8.38 -21.78
CA SER A 384 -24.23 7.04 -21.18
C SER A 384 -23.47 5.98 -21.98
N LYS A 385 -22.16 6.17 -22.25
CA LYS A 385 -21.36 5.06 -22.78
C LYS A 385 -21.07 4.05 -21.67
N SER A 386 -21.33 2.78 -21.95
CA SER A 386 -21.15 1.67 -21.00
C SER A 386 -19.69 1.25 -20.85
N ASP A 387 -18.94 1.30 -21.93
CA ASP A 387 -17.56 0.79 -21.99
C ASP A 387 -16.57 1.95 -22.12
N VAL A 388 -15.94 2.25 -20.99
CA VAL A 388 -14.93 3.30 -20.87
C VAL A 388 -13.65 2.64 -20.40
N SER A 389 -12.55 2.90 -21.08
CA SER A 389 -11.24 2.36 -20.73
C SER A 389 -10.17 3.45 -20.66
N LEU A 390 -9.17 3.22 -19.82
CA LEU A 390 -7.91 3.95 -19.75
C LEU A 390 -6.86 3.14 -20.50
N LYS A 391 -6.11 3.77 -21.40
CA LYS A 391 -5.05 3.09 -22.16
C LYS A 391 -3.72 3.21 -21.45
N LEU A 392 -2.98 2.11 -21.40
CA LEU A 392 -1.60 2.04 -20.94
C LEU A 392 -0.73 1.54 -22.07
N ALA A 393 0.17 2.38 -22.55
CA ALA A 393 1.18 2.02 -23.54
C ALA A 393 2.49 1.64 -22.87
N SER A 394 3.13 0.62 -23.41
CA SER A 394 4.49 0.20 -23.08
C SER A 394 5.29 -0.04 -24.34
N VAL A 395 6.56 0.35 -24.34
CA VAL A 395 7.51 0.15 -25.44
C VAL A 395 8.75 -0.58 -24.94
N SER A 396 9.42 -1.29 -25.84
CA SER A 396 10.49 -2.21 -25.49
C SER A 396 11.65 -2.17 -26.49
N LEU A 397 12.84 -2.57 -26.02
CA LEU A 397 14.00 -2.84 -26.86
C LEU A 397 13.72 -3.90 -27.92
N GLY A 398 12.75 -4.80 -27.68
CA GLY A 398 12.29 -5.80 -28.63
C GLY A 398 11.42 -5.25 -29.77
N GLN A 399 11.54 -3.96 -30.12
CA GLN A 399 10.85 -3.30 -31.22
C GLN A 399 9.31 -3.31 -31.10
N THR A 400 8.78 -3.63 -29.95
CA THR A 400 7.35 -3.80 -29.75
C THR A 400 6.74 -2.66 -28.95
N THR A 401 5.56 -2.23 -29.39
CA THR A 401 4.64 -1.39 -28.63
C THR A 401 3.41 -2.22 -28.28
N VAL A 402 3.03 -2.24 -27.02
CA VAL A 402 1.82 -2.89 -26.52
C VAL A 402 0.96 -1.87 -25.80
N VAL A 403 -0.32 -1.86 -26.10
CA VAL A 403 -1.30 -0.99 -25.45
C VAL A 403 -2.37 -1.84 -24.80
N HIS A 404 -2.51 -1.69 -23.49
CA HIS A 404 -3.53 -2.36 -22.69
C HIS A 404 -4.70 -1.43 -22.39
N SER A 405 -5.92 -1.93 -22.55
CA SER A 405 -7.15 -1.20 -22.20
C SER A 405 -7.62 -1.60 -20.82
N ILE A 406 -7.56 -0.67 -19.87
CA ILE A 406 -7.97 -0.87 -18.46
C ILE A 406 -9.42 -0.42 -18.33
N PRO A 407 -10.38 -1.31 -18.05
CA PRO A 407 -11.79 -0.97 -17.98
C PRO A 407 -12.08 -0.11 -16.75
N LEU A 408 -12.82 0.97 -16.95
CA LEU A 408 -13.29 1.87 -15.91
C LEU A 408 -14.79 1.68 -15.69
N LYS A 409 -15.22 1.86 -14.44
CA LYS A 409 -16.63 1.83 -14.06
C LYS A 409 -17.06 3.17 -13.48
N LYS A 410 -18.26 3.60 -13.83
CA LYS A 410 -18.87 4.79 -13.23
C LYS A 410 -19.19 4.51 -11.77
N PHE A 411 -18.67 5.33 -10.89
CA PHE A 411 -18.89 5.27 -9.45
C PHE A 411 -19.67 6.51 -9.01
N VAL A 412 -20.78 6.27 -8.31
CA VAL A 412 -21.57 7.31 -7.67
C VAL A 412 -21.48 7.08 -6.17
N ASP A 413 -20.93 8.02 -5.45
CA ASP A 413 -20.87 7.94 -3.99
C ASP A 413 -22.29 8.09 -3.41
N LYS A 414 -22.75 7.04 -2.75
CA LYS A 414 -24.08 6.97 -2.12
C LYS A 414 -24.08 7.41 -0.65
N SER A 415 -22.92 7.80 -0.12
CA SER A 415 -22.84 8.31 1.25
C SER A 415 -23.74 9.54 1.42
N PRO A 416 -24.39 9.72 2.58
CA PRO A 416 -25.22 10.90 2.80
C PRO A 416 -24.38 12.17 2.60
N ALA A 417 -24.95 13.15 1.92
CA ALA A 417 -24.28 14.43 1.69
C ALA A 417 -23.91 15.06 3.04
N PRO A 418 -22.72 15.67 3.18
CA PRO A 418 -22.29 16.31 4.42
C PRO A 418 -23.22 17.43 4.91
N ARG A 419 -24.06 17.95 4.02
CA ARG A 419 -25.11 18.94 4.32
C ARG A 419 -26.42 18.54 3.63
N LYS A 420 -27.53 18.55 4.36
CA LYS A 420 -28.87 18.43 3.78
C LYS A 420 -29.05 19.55 2.73
N GLY A 421 -29.33 19.19 1.44
CA GLY A 421 -29.55 20.14 0.36
C GLY A 421 -28.28 20.56 -0.43
N GLY A 422 -27.12 19.93 -0.20
CA GLY A 422 -25.93 20.14 -1.03
C GLY A 422 -26.11 19.63 -2.47
N PRO A 423 -25.31 20.15 -3.45
CA PRO A 423 -25.38 19.69 -4.82
C PRO A 423 -25.08 18.18 -4.91
N PRO A 424 -25.73 17.46 -5.86
CA PRO A 424 -25.47 16.03 -6.05
C PRO A 424 -24.00 15.82 -6.39
N ARG A 425 -23.37 14.79 -5.78
CA ARG A 425 -21.96 14.44 -6.05
C ARG A 425 -21.81 14.05 -7.51
N VAL A 426 -20.80 14.64 -8.15
CA VAL A 426 -20.47 14.33 -9.55
C VAL A 426 -20.00 12.87 -9.63
N PRO A 427 -20.57 12.06 -10.56
CA PRO A 427 -20.10 10.70 -10.75
C PRO A 427 -18.66 10.70 -11.25
N ARG A 428 -17.81 9.86 -10.64
CA ARG A 428 -16.42 9.65 -11.05
C ARG A 428 -16.25 8.26 -11.67
N TYR A 429 -15.21 8.10 -12.48
CA TYR A 429 -14.83 6.81 -13.03
C TYR A 429 -13.70 6.21 -12.21
N VAL A 430 -13.77 4.90 -11.97
CA VAL A 430 -12.79 4.17 -11.17
C VAL A 430 -12.46 2.82 -11.80
N VAL A 431 -11.26 2.33 -11.56
CA VAL A 431 -10.90 0.94 -11.79
C VAL A 431 -11.56 0.12 -10.68
N ALA A 432 -12.54 -0.70 -11.04
CA ALA A 432 -13.20 -1.55 -10.05
C ALA A 432 -12.30 -2.73 -9.72
N ILE A 433 -11.68 -2.68 -8.56
CA ILE A 433 -11.03 -3.85 -7.98
C ILE A 433 -12.13 -4.87 -7.67
N PRO A 434 -12.02 -6.14 -8.17
CA PRO A 434 -12.90 -7.17 -7.71
C PRO A 434 -12.67 -7.26 -6.19
N SER A 435 -13.58 -6.71 -5.40
CA SER A 435 -13.57 -7.03 -3.99
C SER A 435 -13.61 -8.55 -3.94
N LYS A 436 -12.64 -9.20 -3.30
CA LYS A 436 -12.93 -10.43 -2.63
C LYS A 436 -14.05 -10.02 -1.67
N ARG A 437 -15.28 -10.11 -2.12
CA ARG A 437 -16.40 -10.27 -1.24
C ARG A 437 -16.06 -11.60 -0.57
N GLU A 438 -15.36 -11.51 0.54
CA GLU A 438 -15.45 -12.54 1.55
C GLU A 438 -16.93 -12.57 1.78
N SER A 439 -17.57 -13.58 1.17
CA SER A 439 -19.01 -13.72 1.31
C SER A 439 -19.18 -13.80 2.83
N PRO A 440 -20.07 -12.99 3.43
CA PRO A 440 -20.30 -13.08 4.88
C PRO A 440 -20.64 -14.50 5.31
N THR A 441 -20.97 -15.39 4.36
CA THR A 441 -21.12 -16.84 4.54
C THR A 441 -19.88 -17.51 5.11
N GLY A 442 -18.64 -17.14 4.72
CA GLY A 442 -17.43 -17.71 5.34
C GLY A 442 -17.31 -17.29 6.81
N LEU A 443 -17.51 -16.01 7.13
CA LEU A 443 -17.52 -15.51 8.50
C LEU A 443 -18.70 -16.09 9.29
N LEU A 444 -19.90 -16.17 8.69
CA LEU A 444 -21.07 -16.76 9.32
C LEU A 444 -20.90 -18.26 9.59
N VAL A 445 -20.29 -19.00 8.68
CA VAL A 445 -20.00 -20.43 8.88
C VAL A 445 -18.95 -20.62 9.98
N THR A 446 -17.87 -19.84 10.00
CA THR A 446 -16.84 -19.94 11.06
C THR A 446 -17.38 -19.53 12.42
N THR A 447 -18.19 -18.47 12.50
CA THR A 447 -18.83 -18.07 13.76
C THR A 447 -19.88 -19.08 14.21
N ALA A 448 -20.68 -19.64 13.30
CA ALA A 448 -21.65 -20.69 13.61
C ALA A 448 -20.98 -21.97 14.11
N LEU A 449 -19.85 -22.38 13.51
CA LEU A 449 -19.05 -23.51 13.97
C LEU A 449 -18.43 -23.25 15.36
N LEU A 450 -17.97 -22.02 15.61
CA LEU A 450 -17.44 -21.63 16.91
C LEU A 450 -18.53 -21.69 17.99
N PHE A 451 -19.73 -21.15 17.72
CA PHE A 451 -20.87 -21.24 18.63
C PHE A 451 -21.31 -22.68 18.86
N LEU A 452 -21.33 -23.52 17.83
CA LEU A 452 -21.64 -24.92 17.94
C LEU A 452 -20.61 -25.65 18.82
N LEU A 453 -19.34 -25.38 18.63
CA LEU A 453 -18.25 -25.91 19.46
C LEU A 453 -18.40 -25.51 20.92
N LEU A 454 -18.65 -24.21 21.17
CA LEU A 454 -18.89 -23.69 22.53
C LEU A 454 -20.14 -24.32 23.18
N ALA A 455 -21.21 -24.50 22.40
CA ALA A 455 -22.42 -25.18 22.88
C ALA A 455 -22.15 -26.67 23.20
N LEU A 456 -21.37 -27.37 22.39
CA LEU A 456 -20.97 -28.75 22.65
C LEU A 456 -20.08 -28.84 23.91
N ILE A 457 -19.12 -27.94 24.07
CA ILE A 457 -18.28 -27.88 25.29
C ILE A 457 -19.15 -27.58 26.51
N GLY A 458 -20.05 -26.61 26.43
CA GLY A 458 -20.98 -26.27 27.50
C GLY A 458 -21.90 -27.44 27.87
N GLN A 459 -22.45 -28.12 26.87
CA GLN A 459 -23.29 -29.29 27.09
C GLN A 459 -22.50 -30.47 27.71
N THR A 460 -21.27 -30.69 27.23
CA THR A 460 -20.35 -31.70 27.80
C THR A 460 -20.03 -31.38 29.26
N PHE A 461 -19.77 -30.12 29.58
CA PHE A 461 -19.53 -29.66 30.94
C PHE A 461 -20.78 -29.88 31.83
N MET A 462 -21.97 -29.49 31.36
CA MET A 462 -23.23 -29.71 32.10
C MET A 462 -23.54 -31.18 32.34
N GLU A 463 -23.22 -32.05 31.38
CA GLU A 463 -23.35 -33.50 31.53
C GLU A 463 -22.31 -34.08 32.51
N ALA A 464 -21.06 -33.62 32.42
CA ALA A 464 -19.98 -34.08 33.30
C ALA A 464 -20.21 -33.67 34.76
N THR A 465 -20.82 -32.50 34.97
CA THR A 465 -21.18 -31.98 36.32
C THR A 465 -22.53 -32.44 36.83
N HIS A 466 -23.23 -33.29 36.07
CA HIS A 466 -24.57 -33.81 36.40
C HIS A 466 -25.65 -32.75 36.62
N ILE A 467 -25.47 -31.54 36.09
CA ILE A 467 -26.47 -30.46 36.16
C ILE A 467 -27.67 -30.79 35.26
N GLN A 468 -27.45 -31.47 34.14
CA GLN A 468 -28.52 -31.92 33.24
C GLN A 468 -28.46 -33.43 32.95
N LYS A 469 -29.59 -33.99 32.55
CA LYS A 469 -29.64 -35.38 32.08
C LYS A 469 -28.76 -35.54 30.83
N PRO A 470 -28.02 -36.66 30.70
CA PRO A 470 -27.12 -36.88 29.58
C PRO A 470 -27.86 -36.90 28.25
N PHE A 471 -27.59 -35.95 27.37
CA PHE A 471 -28.14 -35.89 26.02
C PHE A 471 -27.12 -36.37 24.98
N LEU A 472 -25.85 -35.97 25.14
CA LEU A 472 -24.76 -36.39 24.24
C LEU A 472 -24.12 -37.72 24.67
N GLY A 473 -24.37 -38.16 25.89
CA GLY A 473 -23.79 -39.39 26.44
C GLY A 473 -22.27 -39.31 26.63
N THR A 474 -21.77 -38.11 26.90
CA THR A 474 -20.33 -37.79 26.99
C THR A 474 -19.60 -38.57 28.08
N ASN A 475 -20.32 -39.04 29.11
CA ASN A 475 -19.80 -39.92 30.17
C ASN A 475 -19.20 -41.24 29.64
N ARG A 476 -19.47 -41.61 28.37
CA ARG A 476 -18.88 -42.81 27.75
C ARG A 476 -17.49 -42.57 27.17
N PHE A 477 -17.15 -41.31 26.92
CA PHE A 477 -15.92 -40.93 26.22
C PHE A 477 -14.95 -40.15 27.09
N LEU A 478 -15.42 -39.57 28.21
CA LEU A 478 -14.60 -38.83 29.13
C LEU A 478 -14.00 -39.73 30.22
N PRO A 479 -12.78 -39.46 30.67
CA PRO A 479 -12.18 -40.13 31.80
C PRO A 479 -13.07 -39.99 33.04
N THR A 480 -13.17 -41.04 33.85
CA THR A 480 -14.00 -41.06 35.07
C THR A 480 -13.61 -39.99 36.08
N SER A 481 -12.36 -39.49 36.03
CA SER A 481 -11.89 -38.35 36.84
C SER A 481 -12.55 -37.02 36.47
N TRP A 482 -13.04 -36.87 35.24
CA TRP A 482 -13.68 -35.64 34.74
C TRP A 482 -15.19 -35.63 34.92
N THR A 483 -15.79 -36.79 35.17
CA THR A 483 -17.25 -36.97 35.31
C THR A 483 -17.71 -37.01 36.76
N ARG A 484 -16.81 -36.76 37.71
CA ARG A 484 -17.20 -36.68 39.12
C ARG A 484 -17.99 -35.39 39.38
N PRO A 485 -19.15 -35.48 40.06
CA PRO A 485 -19.98 -34.32 40.29
C PRO A 485 -19.26 -33.31 41.17
N TYR A 486 -18.99 -32.13 40.65
CA TYR A 486 -18.78 -30.96 41.48
C TYR A 486 -20.13 -30.64 42.12
N ARG A 487 -20.28 -30.95 43.39
CA ARG A 487 -21.44 -30.51 44.12
C ARG A 487 -21.33 -29.00 44.29
N LEU A 488 -21.97 -28.27 43.38
CA LEU A 488 -22.26 -26.87 43.65
C LEU A 488 -23.25 -26.87 44.82
N VAL A 489 -22.78 -26.54 46.01
CA VAL A 489 -23.65 -26.32 47.16
C VAL A 489 -24.56 -25.16 46.78
N PRO A 490 -25.91 -25.31 46.84
CA PRO A 490 -26.80 -24.18 46.59
C PRO A 490 -26.45 -23.06 47.52
N ALA A 491 -26.54 -21.81 47.08
CA ALA A 491 -26.21 -20.63 47.85
C ALA A 491 -27.00 -20.48 49.17
N GLN A 492 -28.00 -21.33 49.39
CA GLN A 492 -28.80 -21.40 50.63
C GLN A 492 -28.16 -22.24 51.75
N GLU A 493 -27.08 -23.00 51.50
CA GLU A 493 -26.39 -23.81 52.50
C GLU A 493 -25.00 -23.25 52.85
N ALA A 494 -24.68 -22.02 52.43
CA ALA A 494 -23.49 -21.32 52.93
C ALA A 494 -23.67 -21.05 54.46
N PRO A 495 -22.70 -21.43 55.31
CA PRO A 495 -22.81 -21.22 56.73
C PRO A 495 -22.99 -19.73 57.03
N VAL A 496 -23.99 -19.41 57.86
CA VAL A 496 -24.33 -18.06 58.26
C VAL A 496 -23.10 -17.42 58.89
N LEU A 497 -22.66 -16.28 58.35
CA LEU A 497 -21.59 -15.44 58.89
C LEU A 497 -21.89 -15.13 60.35
N GLY A 498 -21.19 -15.76 61.29
CA GLY A 498 -21.39 -15.44 62.70
C GLY A 498 -21.07 -16.54 63.72
N SER A 499 -20.57 -17.72 63.28
CA SER A 499 -20.14 -18.75 64.25
C SER A 499 -18.88 -18.30 64.99
N LYS A 500 -18.96 -18.26 66.30
CA LYS A 500 -17.88 -17.76 67.14
C LYS A 500 -17.04 -18.84 67.84
N THR A 501 -17.36 -20.11 67.62
CA THR A 501 -16.64 -21.24 68.20
C THR A 501 -16.25 -22.28 67.17
N PHE A 502 -15.20 -23.07 67.43
CA PHE A 502 -14.79 -24.15 66.54
C PHE A 502 -15.87 -25.26 66.43
N GLY A 503 -16.65 -25.44 67.53
CA GLY A 503 -17.80 -26.31 67.53
C GLY A 503 -18.89 -25.89 66.54
N ASP A 504 -19.16 -24.58 66.48
CA ASP A 504 -20.16 -24.02 65.55
C ASP A 504 -19.74 -24.20 64.08
N LEU A 505 -18.42 -24.24 63.80
CA LEU A 505 -17.90 -24.56 62.44
C LEU A 505 -18.17 -26.01 62.07
N LEU A 506 -18.18 -26.92 63.03
CA LEU A 506 -18.42 -28.34 62.85
C LEU A 506 -19.91 -28.75 62.93
N GLU A 507 -20.76 -27.95 63.64
CA GLU A 507 -22.21 -28.23 63.81
C GLU A 507 -22.98 -28.18 62.47
N THR A 508 -22.44 -27.51 61.48
CA THR A 508 -23.05 -27.45 60.14
C THR A 508 -22.90 -28.76 59.35
N ILE A 509 -22.09 -29.70 59.82
CA ILE A 509 -21.76 -30.94 59.13
C ILE A 509 -22.16 -32.14 59.99
N THR A 510 -23.04 -33.01 59.50
CA THR A 510 -23.40 -34.28 60.14
C THR A 510 -22.65 -35.43 59.44
N PRO A 511 -21.42 -35.78 59.89
CA PRO A 511 -20.67 -36.87 59.27
C PRO A 511 -21.29 -38.22 59.65
N GLN A 512 -21.33 -39.16 58.72
CA GLN A 512 -21.67 -40.55 59.00
C GLN A 512 -20.51 -41.25 59.74
N ALA A 513 -20.74 -42.37 60.41
CA ALA A 513 -19.83 -42.99 61.36
C ALA A 513 -18.40 -43.32 60.86
N HIS A 514 -18.13 -43.20 59.58
CA HIS A 514 -16.82 -43.46 58.96
C HIS A 514 -16.25 -42.24 58.18
N GLU A 515 -16.91 -41.09 58.16
CA GLU A 515 -16.51 -39.92 57.44
C GLU A 515 -15.68 -38.97 58.33
N LYS A 516 -14.51 -38.58 57.80
CA LYS A 516 -13.66 -37.59 58.50
C LYS A 516 -13.98 -36.19 57.99
N VAL A 517 -13.92 -35.19 58.88
CA VAL A 517 -14.14 -33.79 58.54
C VAL A 517 -12.80 -33.15 58.26
N ILE A 518 -12.70 -32.37 57.19
CA ILE A 518 -11.53 -31.52 56.89
C ILE A 518 -11.85 -30.05 57.06
N VAL A 519 -10.95 -29.32 57.72
CA VAL A 519 -10.96 -27.87 57.83
C VAL A 519 -9.93 -27.31 56.84
N ARG A 520 -10.38 -26.47 55.93
CA ARG A 520 -9.53 -25.85 54.89
C ARG A 520 -9.44 -24.35 55.10
N HIS A 521 -8.26 -23.82 54.78
CA HIS A 521 -7.98 -22.39 54.78
C HIS A 521 -7.85 -21.92 53.33
N ASN A 522 -8.45 -20.77 53.01
CA ASN A 522 -8.30 -20.13 51.68
C ASN A 522 -7.19 -19.09 51.77
N ASP A 523 -6.03 -19.38 51.17
CA ASP A 523 -4.86 -18.46 51.18
C ASP A 523 -4.98 -17.33 50.13
N GLU A 524 -5.98 -17.33 49.22
CA GLU A 524 -6.26 -16.22 48.33
C GLU A 524 -6.96 -15.06 49.06
N GLY A 525 -6.26 -14.47 50.01
CA GLY A 525 -6.60 -13.19 50.60
C GLY A 525 -6.45 -12.10 49.58
N GLU A 526 -7.52 -11.32 49.39
CA GLU A 526 -7.67 -10.09 48.61
C GLU A 526 -8.23 -10.24 47.21
N LEU A 527 -9.39 -10.78 47.02
CA LEU A 527 -10.32 -10.52 45.90
C LEU A 527 -11.15 -11.75 45.50
N GLY A 528 -11.69 -12.41 46.50
CA GLY A 528 -12.85 -13.27 46.27
C GLY A 528 -14.14 -12.44 46.34
N PRO A 529 -15.22 -12.79 45.63
CA PRO A 529 -16.49 -12.11 45.82
C PRO A 529 -16.88 -12.16 47.26
N GLU A 530 -17.29 -11.00 47.81
CA GLU A 530 -17.75 -10.83 49.21
C GLU A 530 -18.62 -12.00 49.65
N GLY A 531 -18.15 -12.80 50.60
CA GLY A 531 -18.99 -13.79 51.25
C GLY A 531 -18.39 -15.18 51.53
N PHE A 532 -17.14 -15.47 51.14
CA PHE A 532 -16.53 -16.75 51.50
C PHE A 532 -15.78 -16.64 52.86
N PRO A 533 -16.12 -17.49 53.85
CA PRO A 533 -15.42 -17.50 55.12
C PRO A 533 -13.95 -17.95 54.93
N GLU A 534 -13.05 -17.35 55.70
CA GLU A 534 -11.60 -17.61 55.72
C GLU A 534 -11.28 -19.08 56.06
N LEU A 535 -12.14 -19.77 56.81
CA LEU A 535 -12.08 -21.18 57.15
C LEU A 535 -13.39 -21.89 56.80
N MET A 536 -13.30 -23.06 56.15
CA MET A 536 -14.44 -23.90 55.80
C MET A 536 -14.21 -25.33 56.31
N ALA A 537 -15.28 -25.97 56.76
CA ALA A 537 -15.28 -27.38 57.12
C ALA A 537 -16.12 -28.19 56.13
N HIS A 538 -15.60 -29.35 55.69
CA HIS A 538 -16.25 -30.27 54.75
C HIS A 538 -16.02 -31.70 55.16
N ILE A 539 -16.82 -32.62 54.62
CA ILE A 539 -16.51 -34.04 54.70
C ILE A 539 -15.30 -34.32 53.82
N HIS A 540 -14.27 -34.99 54.36
CA HIS A 540 -13.03 -35.23 53.63
C HIS A 540 -13.21 -36.29 52.55
N ASP A 541 -12.84 -35.89 51.35
CA ASP A 541 -12.69 -36.79 50.17
C ASP A 541 -11.26 -36.55 49.61
N GLU A 542 -10.43 -37.61 49.66
CA GLU A 542 -9.02 -37.53 49.31
C GLU A 542 -8.78 -37.12 47.88
N ASP A 543 -9.68 -37.51 46.97
CA ASP A 543 -9.60 -37.14 45.54
C ASP A 543 -9.99 -35.68 45.23
N ILE A 544 -10.77 -35.03 46.13
CA ILE A 544 -11.25 -33.66 45.96
C ILE A 544 -10.42 -32.69 46.78
N HIS A 545 -10.05 -33.09 48.00
CA HIS A 545 -9.42 -32.23 48.98
C HIS A 545 -7.91 -32.41 49.06
N GLY A 546 -7.35 -33.43 48.37
CA GLY A 546 -5.94 -33.79 48.42
C GLY A 546 -5.49 -34.32 49.78
N PRO A 547 -4.19 -34.53 50.01
CA PRO A 547 -3.67 -35.05 51.25
C PRO A 547 -3.92 -34.06 52.37
N ALA A 548 -4.54 -34.53 53.45
CA ALA A 548 -4.83 -33.76 54.65
C ALA A 548 -4.26 -34.47 55.87
N LYS A 549 -3.76 -33.69 56.85
CA LYS A 549 -3.15 -34.23 58.07
C LYS A 549 -4.07 -34.05 59.28
N SER A 550 -4.07 -35.00 60.17
CA SER A 550 -4.69 -34.83 61.47
C SER A 550 -3.82 -33.94 62.36
N TRP A 551 -4.43 -33.38 63.42
CA TRP A 551 -3.70 -32.50 64.33
C TRP A 551 -2.45 -33.17 64.94
N ASP A 552 -2.54 -34.45 65.25
CA ASP A 552 -1.47 -35.23 65.86
C ASP A 552 -0.35 -35.61 64.83
N GLU A 553 -0.64 -35.57 63.56
CA GLU A 553 0.31 -35.83 62.48
C GLU A 553 1.08 -34.57 62.01
N MET A 554 0.63 -33.40 62.46
CA MET A 554 1.27 -32.13 62.11
C MET A 554 2.45 -31.82 63.04
N GLY A 555 3.53 -31.29 62.44
CA GLY A 555 4.68 -30.81 63.23
C GLY A 555 4.35 -29.54 64.05
N PRO A 556 5.16 -29.23 65.08
CA PRO A 556 4.92 -28.09 65.98
C PRO A 556 4.76 -26.74 65.27
N GLN A 557 5.42 -26.55 64.13
CA GLN A 557 5.33 -25.34 63.30
C GLN A 557 3.99 -25.27 62.55
N GLU A 558 3.55 -26.37 61.98
CA GLU A 558 2.26 -26.46 61.28
C GLU A 558 1.09 -26.24 62.25
N GLN A 559 1.14 -26.87 63.43
CA GLN A 559 0.17 -26.66 64.49
C GLN A 559 0.13 -25.19 64.96
N HIS A 560 1.28 -24.51 65.01
CA HIS A 560 1.33 -23.11 65.37
C HIS A 560 0.66 -22.22 64.31
N ILE A 561 0.89 -22.49 63.03
CA ILE A 561 0.27 -21.78 61.89
C ILE A 561 -1.26 -21.97 61.94
N TRP A 562 -1.72 -23.18 62.13
CA TRP A 562 -3.16 -23.47 62.22
C TRP A 562 -3.80 -22.83 63.44
N ARG A 563 -3.10 -22.79 64.58
CA ARG A 563 -3.58 -22.04 65.79
C ARG A 563 -3.73 -20.54 65.46
N GLN A 564 -2.79 -19.95 64.75
CA GLN A 564 -2.90 -18.54 64.38
C GLN A 564 -4.07 -18.29 63.44
N ARG A 565 -4.26 -19.16 62.42
CA ARG A 565 -5.38 -19.09 61.50
C ARG A 565 -6.73 -19.20 62.20
N LEU A 566 -6.87 -20.16 63.12
CA LEU A 566 -8.07 -20.35 63.91
C LEU A 566 -8.33 -19.17 64.89
N LYS A 567 -7.28 -18.57 65.44
CA LYS A 567 -7.38 -17.34 66.25
C LYS A 567 -7.84 -16.14 65.43
N LYS A 568 -7.26 -15.98 64.26
CA LYS A 568 -7.58 -14.87 63.33
C LYS A 568 -9.02 -14.94 62.87
N SER A 569 -9.53 -16.12 62.55
CA SER A 569 -10.91 -16.37 62.14
C SER A 569 -11.92 -16.43 63.31
N GLY A 570 -11.47 -16.27 64.54
CA GLY A 570 -12.34 -16.25 65.71
C GLY A 570 -12.81 -17.62 66.20
N HIS A 571 -12.27 -18.70 65.69
CA HIS A 571 -12.65 -20.08 66.04
C HIS A 571 -11.74 -20.74 67.09
N TRP A 572 -10.80 -19.99 67.66
CA TRP A 572 -9.91 -20.46 68.76
C TRP A 572 -10.20 -19.76 70.07
N VAL A 573 -10.50 -20.54 71.12
CA VAL A 573 -10.63 -20.06 72.51
C VAL A 573 -9.43 -20.56 73.33
N GLU A 574 -8.87 -19.76 74.23
CA GLU A 574 -7.63 -20.08 74.98
C GLU A 574 -7.71 -21.33 75.82
N ASP A 575 -8.92 -21.75 76.21
CA ASP A 575 -9.16 -22.95 77.06
C ASP A 575 -9.55 -24.19 76.19
N MET A 576 -9.40 -24.16 74.87
CA MET A 576 -9.69 -25.26 74.00
C MET A 576 -8.63 -26.37 74.09
N GLY A 577 -8.99 -27.49 74.66
CA GLY A 577 -8.11 -28.67 74.76
C GLY A 577 -7.88 -29.29 73.45
N GLU A 578 -6.69 -29.89 73.19
CA GLU A 578 -6.31 -30.58 71.95
C GLU A 578 -7.22 -31.76 71.55
N THR A 579 -8.05 -32.22 72.54
CA THR A 579 -9.03 -33.31 72.31
C THR A 579 -10.15 -32.97 71.33
N ILE A 580 -10.41 -31.68 71.08
CA ILE A 580 -11.46 -31.21 70.16
C ILE A 580 -11.07 -31.47 68.70
N PHE A 581 -9.79 -31.64 68.41
CA PHE A 581 -9.30 -31.90 67.06
C PHE A 581 -9.22 -33.38 66.71
N LYS A 582 -9.64 -34.28 67.57
CA LYS A 582 -9.69 -35.72 67.28
C LYS A 582 -10.68 -36.01 66.17
N GLY A 583 -10.20 -36.55 65.06
CA GLY A 583 -11.01 -36.88 63.89
C GLY A 583 -11.20 -35.73 62.88
N VAL A 584 -10.59 -34.58 63.11
CA VAL A 584 -10.60 -33.45 62.16
C VAL A 584 -9.27 -33.40 61.43
N LEU A 585 -9.35 -33.28 60.10
CA LEU A 585 -8.20 -33.09 59.21
C LEU A 585 -8.05 -31.63 58.82
N PHE A 586 -6.82 -31.24 58.56
CA PHE A 586 -6.47 -29.85 58.15
C PHE A 586 -5.75 -29.87 56.82
N GLY A 587 -6.16 -29.00 55.87
CA GLY A 587 -5.60 -28.89 54.55
C GLY A 587 -5.71 -27.49 53.95
N GLU A 588 -4.89 -27.17 52.95
CA GLU A 588 -4.91 -25.88 52.25
C GLU A 588 -5.67 -26.00 50.92
N ILE A 589 -6.33 -24.92 50.47
CA ILE A 589 -7.04 -24.86 49.20
C ILE A 589 -6.03 -24.51 48.10
N GLY A 590 -5.08 -25.31 47.79
CA GLY A 590 -4.10 -24.96 46.76
C GLY A 590 -3.50 -26.15 45.98
N GLY A 591 -3.70 -27.34 46.50
CA GLY A 591 -3.04 -28.53 45.98
C GLY A 591 -3.57 -29.09 44.64
N ALA A 592 -4.81 -28.76 44.25
CA ALA A 592 -5.45 -29.39 43.07
C ALA A 592 -5.36 -28.55 41.78
N ILE A 593 -5.11 -27.23 41.88
CA ILE A 593 -5.00 -26.34 40.69
C ILE A 593 -3.58 -26.31 40.14
N GLY A 594 -2.57 -26.47 40.98
CA GLY A 594 -1.16 -26.49 40.57
C GLY A 594 -0.75 -27.73 39.75
N ALA A 595 -1.44 -28.85 39.90
CA ALA A 595 -1.14 -30.08 39.16
C ALA A 595 -1.69 -30.08 37.72
N MET A 596 -2.68 -29.24 37.39
CA MET A 596 -3.24 -29.15 36.03
C MET A 596 -2.49 -28.19 35.09
N VAL A 597 -1.63 -27.31 35.64
CA VAL A 597 -0.86 -26.34 34.81
C VAL A 597 0.55 -26.86 34.49
N GLY A 598 1.03 -27.87 35.20
CA GLY A 598 2.36 -28.47 35.01
C GLY A 598 2.47 -29.51 33.90
N GLU A 599 1.35 -30.04 33.39
CA GLU A 599 1.34 -31.06 32.32
C GLU A 599 0.95 -30.51 30.93
N ALA A 600 0.77 -29.17 30.80
CA ALA A 600 0.40 -28.51 29.54
C ALA A 600 1.42 -27.46 29.08
N LEU A 601 2.70 -27.62 29.46
CA LEU A 601 3.84 -26.87 28.91
C LEU A 601 4.89 -27.81 28.36
#